data_eac323461436c4db6679180eef42119c
#
_entry.id   eac323461436c4db6679180eef42119c
#
_cell.length_a   1.000
_cell.length_b   1.000
_cell.length_c   1.000
_cell.angle_alpha   90.00
_cell.angle_beta   90.00
_cell.angle_gamma   90.00
#
_symmetry.space_group_name_H-M   'P 1'
#
loop_
_entity.id
_entity.type
_entity.pdbx_description
1 polymer ?
#
loop_
_entity_poly.entity_id
_entity_poly.type
_entity_poly.pdbx_seq_one_letter_code
_entity_poly.pdbx_strand_id
1 'polypeptide(L)'
;MRRGTRRCGAALVAALAGLVLGLEGSAFGQPQAPRAYKLKVDAVAYSLPGSTALGVPVRKGVVAVDPKLIPLGTKLHVPGYGPGLAADVGYAIKGKVIDLWFPSMAKARQWGRRTVTITVYR
;
A
#
# COMPACT_ATOMS: atom_id res chain seq x y z
N MET A 1 58.11 40.27 1.54
CA MET A 1 57.82 39.82 1.44
C MET A 1 57.02 39.02 1.33
N ARG A 2 56.87 38.79 1.29
CA ARG A 2 56.35 38.07 1.24
C ARG A 2 55.37 37.62 1.41
N ARG A 3 55.06 37.46 1.45
CA ARG A 3 54.36 37.11 1.66
C ARG A 3 53.28 36.81 1.57
N GLY A 4 53.07 36.75 1.57
CA GLY A 4 52.09 36.39 1.72
C GLY A 4 51.33 35.93 0.93
N THR A 5 51.20 35.67 0.80
CA THR A 5 50.62 35.31 0.06
C THR A 5 50.06 34.31 -0.01
N ARG A 6 49.91 34.06 0.09
CA ARG A 6 49.45 33.26 0.02
C ARG A 6 48.52 32.73 0.29
N ARG A 7 48.19 32.36 0.40
CA ARG A 7 47.45 31.85 0.69
C ARG A 7 46.34 31.76 0.51
N CYS A 8 45.96 31.82 0.67
CA CYS A 8 44.96 31.98 0.58
C CYS A 8 44.18 31.28 -0.15
N GLY A 9 44.28 31.30 -0.77
CA GLY A 9 43.48 30.74 -1.54
C GLY A 9 42.95 29.65 -1.28
N ALA A 10 43.38 29.10 -0.94
CA ALA A 10 42.96 27.93 -0.78
C ALA A 10 41.74 27.78 -0.34
N ALA A 11 41.56 28.26 0.42
CA ALA A 11 40.42 28.04 0.97
C ALA A 11 39.37 27.86 0.17
N LEU A 12 39.22 28.53 -0.41
CA LEU A 12 38.13 28.48 -1.06
C LEU A 12 37.69 27.39 -1.53
N VAL A 13 38.24 26.95 -1.95
CA VAL A 13 37.84 25.90 -2.55
C VAL A 13 37.06 25.11 -1.88
N ALA A 14 37.34 24.91 -0.93
CA ALA A 14 36.64 24.03 -0.27
C ALA A 14 35.30 24.24 -0.37
N ALA A 15 35.09 25.23 -0.22
CA ALA A 15 33.79 25.40 -0.16
C ALA A 15 33.12 24.79 -1.16
N LEU A 16 33.45 24.97 -2.09
CA LEU A 16 32.76 24.52 -3.06
C LEU A 16 32.35 23.33 -2.97
N ALA A 17 32.97 22.78 -2.67
CA ALA A 17 32.65 21.55 -2.71
C ALA A 17 31.47 21.32 -2.10
N GLY A 18 31.43 21.73 -1.26
CA GLY A 18 30.37 21.34 -0.62
C GLY A 18 29.25 21.48 -1.25
N LEU A 19 29.21 22.17 -1.71
CA LEU A 19 28.10 22.34 -2.17
C LEU A 19 27.60 21.53 -2.91
N VAL A 20 27.86 21.33 -3.29
CA VAL A 20 27.39 20.67 -4.06
C VAL A 20 26.83 19.73 -3.92
N LEU A 21 26.89 19.53 -3.71
CA LEU A 21 26.51 18.72 -3.63
C LEU A 21 25.60 18.25 -3.58
N GLY A 22 25.44 18.02 -3.62
CA GLY A 22 24.73 17.39 -3.66
C GLY A 22 23.74 17.30 -3.56
N LEU A 23 23.69 17.41 -3.38
CA LEU A 23 22.76 17.41 -3.13
C LEU A 23 21.76 17.29 -3.83
N GLU A 24 21.54 17.80 -4.20
CA GLU A 24 20.57 17.90 -4.90
C GLU A 24 20.21 16.89 -5.68
N GLY A 25 20.88 16.48 -6.25
CA GLY A 25 20.48 15.54 -7.12
C GLY A 25 19.73 14.52 -6.58
N SER A 26 19.91 14.30 -5.47
CA SER A 26 19.27 13.21 -4.95
C SER A 26 17.85 13.34 -4.93
N ALA A 27 17.36 14.43 -4.94
CA ALA A 27 15.96 14.54 -4.84
C ALA A 27 15.27 13.93 -5.98
N PHE A 28 15.87 13.86 -7.10
CA PHE A 28 15.20 13.33 -8.18
C PHE A 28 15.29 11.89 -8.23
N GLY A 29 14.43 11.21 -8.68
CA GLY A 29 14.60 9.83 -8.99
C GLY A 29 14.71 8.90 -7.83
N GLN A 30 14.53 9.34 -6.65
CA GLN A 30 14.49 8.44 -5.53
C GLN A 30 13.17 7.73 -5.53
N PRO A 31 13.15 6.41 -5.67
CA PRO A 31 11.87 5.71 -5.59
C PRO A 31 11.31 5.84 -4.21
N GLN A 32 10.03 6.03 -4.17
CA GLN A 32 9.35 6.08 -2.91
C GLN A 32 8.99 4.68 -2.48
N ALA A 33 9.20 4.38 -1.23
CA ALA A 33 8.76 3.11 -0.69
C ALA A 33 7.23 3.04 -0.76
N PRO A 34 6.67 1.87 -0.99
CA PRO A 34 5.23 1.73 -0.97
C PRO A 34 4.70 2.18 0.37
N ARG A 35 3.62 2.88 0.35
CA ARG A 35 3.00 3.28 1.59
C ARG A 35 2.00 2.22 2.00
N ALA A 36 1.92 2.01 3.27
CA ALA A 36 0.98 1.07 3.82
C ALA A 36 0.37 1.68 5.08
N TYR A 37 -0.87 1.37 5.33
CA TYR A 37 -1.50 1.79 6.57
C TYR A 37 -2.41 0.70 7.10
N LYS A 38 -2.70 0.77 8.37
CA LYS A 38 -3.57 -0.19 9.06
C LYS A 38 -4.98 0.35 9.09
N LEU A 39 -5.93 -0.54 8.92
CA LEU A 39 -7.34 -0.18 8.96
C LEU A 39 -8.11 -1.27 9.67
N LYS A 40 -8.89 -0.90 10.67
CA LYS A 40 -9.72 -1.85 11.39
C LYS A 40 -11.06 -1.98 10.67
N VAL A 41 -11.41 -3.20 10.31
CA VAL A 41 -12.62 -3.47 9.53
C VAL A 41 -13.35 -4.69 10.06
N ASP A 42 -14.62 -4.80 9.71
CA ASP A 42 -15.36 -6.04 9.87
C ASP A 42 -15.20 -6.83 8.59
N ALA A 43 -14.71 -8.04 8.72
CA ALA A 43 -14.49 -8.92 7.57
C ALA A 43 -15.51 -10.05 7.60
N VAL A 44 -16.35 -10.09 6.60
CA VAL A 44 -17.32 -11.17 6.40
C VAL A 44 -16.83 -12.06 5.26
N ALA A 45 -17.56 -13.10 4.92
CA ALA A 45 -17.08 -14.11 4.00
C ALA A 45 -18.19 -14.58 3.06
N TYR A 46 -17.79 -14.89 1.83
CA TYR A 46 -18.72 -15.43 0.84
C TYR A 46 -18.00 -16.42 -0.07
N SER A 47 -18.77 -17.19 -0.84
CA SER A 47 -18.17 -18.18 -1.76
C SER A 47 -18.93 -18.31 -3.06
N LEU A 48 -19.54 -17.23 -3.53
CA LEU A 48 -20.29 -17.28 -4.79
C LEU A 48 -19.33 -17.27 -5.98
N PRO A 49 -19.66 -17.97 -7.06
CA PRO A 49 -18.87 -17.91 -8.27
C PRO A 49 -19.15 -16.62 -9.03
N GLY A 50 -18.35 -16.35 -10.04
CA GLY A 50 -18.62 -15.25 -10.94
C GLY A 50 -17.42 -14.37 -11.16
N SER A 51 -17.68 -13.18 -11.69
CA SER A 51 -16.67 -12.18 -11.95
C SER A 51 -16.87 -11.00 -11.04
N THR A 52 -15.79 -10.30 -10.78
CA THR A 52 -15.77 -9.15 -9.88
C THR A 52 -16.00 -7.85 -10.66
N ALA A 53 -16.14 -6.77 -9.93
CA ALA A 53 -16.26 -5.44 -10.53
C ALA A 53 -15.03 -5.06 -11.36
N LEU A 54 -13.85 -5.59 -11.03
CA LEU A 54 -12.67 -5.39 -11.86
C LEU A 54 -12.63 -6.30 -13.06
N GLY A 55 -13.59 -7.19 -13.20
CA GLY A 55 -13.63 -8.10 -14.35
C GLY A 55 -12.79 -9.34 -14.20
N VAL A 56 -12.22 -9.59 -13.03
CA VAL A 56 -11.48 -10.82 -12.81
C VAL A 56 -12.39 -11.87 -12.19
N PRO A 57 -12.16 -13.14 -12.46
CA PRO A 57 -12.97 -14.19 -11.82
C PRO A 57 -12.70 -14.22 -10.32
N VAL A 58 -13.70 -14.62 -9.56
CA VAL A 58 -13.51 -14.82 -8.13
C VAL A 58 -12.52 -15.93 -7.87
N ARG A 59 -11.69 -15.76 -6.87
CA ARG A 59 -10.72 -16.74 -6.44
C ARG A 59 -10.20 -16.34 -5.08
N LYS A 60 -9.39 -17.19 -4.47
CA LYS A 60 -8.77 -16.85 -3.20
C LYS A 60 -7.98 -15.57 -3.35
N GLY A 61 -8.23 -14.65 -2.45
CA GLY A 61 -7.60 -13.32 -2.50
C GLY A 61 -8.52 -12.23 -2.99
N VAL A 62 -9.67 -12.57 -3.58
CA VAL A 62 -10.62 -11.54 -4.01
C VAL A 62 -11.36 -11.01 -2.79
N VAL A 63 -11.39 -9.69 -2.67
CA VAL A 63 -12.04 -9.01 -1.56
C VAL A 63 -12.99 -7.96 -2.11
N ALA A 64 -14.21 -7.96 -1.61
CA ALA A 64 -15.17 -6.91 -1.93
C ALA A 64 -15.02 -5.80 -0.89
N VAL A 65 -15.04 -4.57 -1.35
CA VAL A 65 -14.79 -3.40 -0.52
C VAL A 65 -15.75 -2.26 -0.87
N ASP A 66 -15.77 -1.24 -0.03
CA ASP A 66 -16.38 0.03 -0.40
C ASP A 66 -15.31 0.84 -1.14
N PRO A 67 -15.49 1.09 -2.43
CA PRO A 67 -14.46 1.79 -3.21
C PRO A 67 -14.26 3.24 -2.79
N LYS A 68 -15.15 3.80 -2.00
CA LYS A 68 -14.93 5.13 -1.44
C LYS A 68 -13.88 5.10 -0.35
N LEU A 69 -13.69 3.96 0.30
CA LEU A 69 -12.72 3.82 1.35
C LEU A 69 -11.45 3.13 0.86
N ILE A 70 -11.60 2.08 0.09
CA ILE A 70 -10.48 1.31 -0.47
C ILE A 70 -10.69 1.24 -1.98
N PRO A 71 -9.92 1.97 -2.77
CA PRO A 71 -10.12 1.97 -4.22
C PRO A 71 -9.92 0.58 -4.81
N LEU A 72 -10.69 0.25 -5.84
CA LEU A 72 -10.53 -1.01 -6.55
C LEU A 72 -9.12 -1.09 -7.13
N GLY A 73 -8.55 -2.27 -7.07
CA GLY A 73 -7.17 -2.50 -7.50
C GLY A 73 -6.16 -2.41 -6.36
N THR A 74 -6.58 -2.00 -5.18
CA THR A 74 -5.71 -1.88 -4.03
C THR A 74 -5.36 -3.26 -3.49
N LYS A 75 -4.09 -3.45 -3.16
CA LYS A 75 -3.64 -4.69 -2.51
C LYS A 75 -3.74 -4.52 -1.01
N LEU A 76 -4.08 -5.61 -0.36
CA LEU A 76 -4.18 -5.59 1.09
C LEU A 76 -3.75 -6.92 1.67
N HIS A 77 -3.57 -6.95 2.97
CA HIS A 77 -3.29 -8.16 3.70
C HIS A 77 -4.28 -8.27 4.86
N VAL A 78 -4.95 -9.41 4.93
CA VAL A 78 -5.96 -9.67 5.95
C VAL A 78 -5.46 -10.76 6.88
N PRO A 79 -5.27 -10.48 8.17
CA PRO A 79 -4.82 -11.50 9.12
C PRO A 79 -5.77 -12.69 9.12
N GLY A 80 -5.19 -13.88 9.02
CA GLY A 80 -5.97 -15.11 8.98
C GLY A 80 -6.50 -15.48 7.60
N TYR A 81 -6.46 -14.58 6.65
CA TYR A 81 -6.88 -14.85 5.28
C TYR A 81 -5.70 -14.79 4.30
N GLY A 82 -4.86 -13.77 4.44
CA GLY A 82 -3.66 -13.61 3.60
C GLY A 82 -3.76 -12.43 2.66
N PRO A 83 -2.95 -12.46 1.59
CA PRO A 83 -2.96 -11.38 0.61
C PRO A 83 -4.31 -11.26 -0.07
N GLY A 84 -4.73 -10.04 -0.33
CA GLY A 84 -5.99 -9.76 -0.97
C GLY A 84 -5.88 -8.67 -2.01
N LEU A 85 -6.84 -8.67 -2.92
CA LEU A 85 -6.99 -7.64 -3.93
C LEU A 85 -8.40 -7.07 -3.81
N ALA A 86 -8.51 -5.77 -3.66
CA ALA A 86 -9.81 -5.10 -3.66
C ALA A 86 -10.34 -5.14 -5.09
N ALA A 87 -11.10 -6.17 -5.41
CA ALA A 87 -11.51 -6.44 -6.77
C ALA A 87 -13.02 -6.32 -6.99
N ASP A 88 -13.77 -6.24 -5.92
CA ASP A 88 -15.22 -6.29 -6.05
C ASP A 88 -15.89 -5.28 -5.13
N VAL A 89 -17.18 -5.10 -5.36
CA VAL A 89 -18.03 -4.27 -4.52
C VAL A 89 -19.25 -5.08 -4.15
N GLY A 90 -19.92 -4.70 -3.10
CA GLY A 90 -21.14 -5.38 -2.68
C GLY A 90 -22.16 -4.38 -2.19
N TYR A 91 -23.44 -4.70 -2.40
CA TYR A 91 -24.51 -3.80 -2.00
C TYR A 91 -24.41 -3.43 -0.52
N ALA A 92 -24.12 -4.41 0.32
CA ALA A 92 -24.03 -4.21 1.75
C ALA A 92 -22.61 -3.94 2.25
N ILE A 93 -21.63 -3.87 1.35
CA ILE A 93 -20.24 -3.67 1.73
C ILE A 93 -19.93 -2.19 1.67
N LYS A 94 -20.21 -1.51 2.75
CA LYS A 94 -20.08 -0.06 2.86
C LYS A 94 -19.22 0.30 4.06
N GLY A 95 -18.38 1.30 3.89
CA GLY A 95 -17.53 1.76 4.98
C GLY A 95 -16.48 0.73 5.35
N LYS A 96 -16.28 0.54 6.63
CA LYS A 96 -15.24 -0.35 7.14
C LYS A 96 -15.71 -1.79 7.22
N VAL A 97 -16.26 -2.29 6.13
CA VAL A 97 -16.70 -3.68 5.99
C VAL A 97 -16.06 -4.21 4.72
N ILE A 98 -15.51 -5.40 4.79
CA ILE A 98 -14.95 -6.09 3.61
C ILE A 98 -15.53 -7.49 3.57
N ASP A 99 -15.54 -8.09 2.38
CA ASP A 99 -16.10 -9.42 2.17
C ASP A 99 -15.06 -10.28 1.46
N LEU A 100 -14.68 -11.36 2.12
CA LEU A 100 -13.59 -12.22 1.67
C LEU A 100 -14.12 -13.42 0.94
N TRP A 101 -13.59 -13.68 -0.25
CA TRP A 101 -14.02 -14.85 -1.02
C TRP A 101 -13.33 -16.11 -0.52
N PHE A 102 -14.12 -17.17 -0.37
CA PHE A 102 -13.62 -18.51 -0.01
C PHE A 102 -14.06 -19.52 -1.06
N PRO A 103 -13.27 -20.58 -1.24
CA PRO A 103 -13.59 -21.58 -2.28
C PRO A 103 -14.80 -22.46 -1.97
N SER A 104 -15.29 -22.45 -0.75
CA SER A 104 -16.48 -23.22 -0.39
C SER A 104 -17.28 -22.49 0.67
N MET A 105 -18.56 -22.80 0.72
CA MET A 105 -19.44 -22.25 1.75
C MET A 105 -19.01 -22.68 3.15
N ALA A 106 -18.49 -23.91 3.26
CA ALA A 106 -18.02 -24.40 4.56
C ALA A 106 -16.87 -23.53 5.08
N LYS A 107 -15.93 -23.18 4.20
CA LYS A 107 -14.82 -22.31 4.62
C LYS A 107 -15.28 -20.91 4.91
N ALA A 108 -16.21 -20.40 4.15
CA ALA A 108 -16.79 -19.09 4.43
C ALA A 108 -17.48 -19.06 5.79
N ARG A 109 -18.20 -20.13 6.12
CA ARG A 109 -18.84 -20.20 7.45
C ARG A 109 -17.83 -20.32 8.57
N GLN A 110 -16.72 -21.01 8.34
CA GLN A 110 -15.67 -21.08 9.35
C GLN A 110 -15.08 -19.71 9.64
N TRP A 111 -14.96 -18.90 8.63
CA TRP A 111 -14.48 -17.53 8.84
C TRP A 111 -15.53 -16.74 9.63
N GLY A 112 -16.77 -16.79 9.20
CA GLY A 112 -17.85 -16.08 9.84
C GLY A 112 -17.74 -14.58 9.66
N ARG A 113 -17.77 -13.85 10.74
CA ARG A 113 -17.60 -12.40 10.75
C ARG A 113 -16.62 -12.06 11.85
N ARG A 114 -15.59 -11.34 11.50
CA ARG A 114 -14.53 -10.97 12.44
C ARG A 114 -14.10 -9.53 12.25
N THR A 115 -13.81 -8.88 13.35
CA THR A 115 -13.15 -7.57 13.29
C THR A 115 -11.66 -7.84 13.22
N VAL A 116 -11.01 -7.32 12.19
CA VAL A 116 -9.58 -7.49 11.99
C VAL A 116 -8.94 -6.16 11.61
N THR A 117 -7.66 -6.06 11.87
CA THR A 117 -6.87 -4.90 11.42
C THR A 117 -6.09 -5.34 10.19
N ILE A 118 -6.48 -4.82 9.05
CA ILE A 118 -5.84 -5.16 7.78
C ILE A 118 -4.74 -4.17 7.46
N THR A 119 -3.83 -4.57 6.58
CA THR A 119 -2.84 -3.67 6.02
C THR A 119 -3.28 -3.32 4.59
N VAL A 120 -3.35 -2.04 4.29
CA VAL A 120 -3.73 -1.55 2.97
C VAL A 120 -2.50 -0.93 2.34
N TYR A 121 -2.16 -1.36 1.13
CA TYR A 121 -0.96 -0.89 0.44
C TYR A 121 -1.35 0.16 -0.60
N ARG A 122 -0.56 1.22 -0.65
CA ARG A 122 -0.84 2.29 -1.60
C ARG A 122 0.27 2.46 -2.60
#